data_fbf42fff8bf3cddcba9d79ae83b47be0
#
_entry.id   fbf42fff8bf3cddcba9d79ae83b47be0
#
_cell.length_a   1.000
_cell.length_b   1.000
_cell.length_c   1.000
_cell.angle_alpha   90.00
_cell.angle_beta   90.00
_cell.angle_gamma   90.00
#
_symmetry.space_group_name_H-M   'P 1'
#
loop_
_entity.id
_entity.type
_entity.pdbx_description
1 polymer ?
#
loop_
_entity_poly.entity_id
_entity_poly.type
_entity_poly.pdbx_seq_one_letter_code
_entity_poly.pdbx_strand_id
1 'polypeptide(L)'
;AAVTDQATTQKAKAASLSIRQAIGFETPEGTNWSLVHGQQYAVLKDRVVARVLLHLVSFALVVFTVYQTVPVAALAAWGLGLISAVLYSARADIRLGDADSRSISVTEMESHALTTAAKGAMWSVGLILCAVYGQLGDTLLAWTIAAMLVLASSASRYGAPLSSIAFACAASLGG
;
A
#
# COMPACT_ATOMS: atom_id res chain seq x y z
N ALA A 1 -39.26 -24.40 -15.23
CA ALA A 1 -38.05 -25.26 -15.18
C ALA A 1 -36.81 -24.60 -15.79
N ALA A 2 -36.96 -23.87 -16.93
CA ALA A 2 -35.79 -23.25 -17.62
C ALA A 2 -35.15 -22.05 -16.87
N VAL A 3 -35.93 -21.29 -16.09
CA VAL A 3 -35.44 -20.08 -15.37
C VAL A 3 -34.57 -20.45 -14.15
N THR A 4 -34.84 -21.58 -13.51
CA THR A 4 -34.10 -22.04 -12.33
C THR A 4 -32.70 -22.56 -12.71
N ASP A 5 -32.55 -23.10 -13.93
CA ASP A 5 -31.28 -23.66 -14.41
C ASP A 5 -30.25 -22.55 -14.76
N GLN A 6 -30.72 -21.42 -15.30
CA GLN A 6 -29.85 -20.26 -15.59
C GLN A 6 -29.30 -19.61 -14.33
N ALA A 7 -30.13 -19.50 -13.29
CA ALA A 7 -29.67 -18.91 -12.00
C ALA A 7 -28.62 -19.78 -11.29
N THR A 8 -28.77 -21.12 -11.38
CA THR A 8 -27.81 -22.09 -10.81
C THR A 8 -26.48 -22.10 -11.58
N THR A 9 -26.52 -21.98 -12.90
CA THR A 9 -25.33 -21.92 -13.75
C THR A 9 -24.57 -20.63 -13.58
N GLN A 10 -25.27 -19.50 -13.37
CA GLN A 10 -24.67 -18.19 -13.10
C GLN A 10 -24.02 -18.13 -11.70
N LYS A 11 -24.63 -18.79 -10.72
CA LYS A 11 -24.08 -18.88 -9.35
C LYS A 11 -22.84 -19.77 -9.28
N ALA A 12 -22.78 -20.84 -10.06
CA ALA A 12 -21.60 -21.70 -10.16
C ALA A 12 -20.43 -21.02 -10.88
N LYS A 13 -20.70 -20.16 -11.86
CA LYS A 13 -19.67 -19.39 -12.59
C LYS A 13 -19.06 -18.26 -11.77
N ALA A 14 -19.78 -17.75 -10.76
CA ALA A 14 -19.27 -16.73 -9.83
C ALA A 14 -18.28 -17.29 -8.78
N ALA A 15 -18.20 -18.61 -8.63
CA ALA A 15 -17.48 -19.26 -7.54
C ALA A 15 -15.98 -19.57 -7.83
N SER A 16 -15.45 -19.24 -9.00
CA SER A 16 -14.07 -19.58 -9.36
C SER A 16 -13.26 -18.43 -9.91
N LEU A 17 -13.26 -17.30 -9.20
CA LEU A 17 -12.25 -16.25 -9.46
C LEU A 17 -10.87 -16.79 -9.08
N SER A 18 -9.95 -16.83 -10.02
CA SER A 18 -8.56 -17.19 -9.74
C SER A 18 -7.92 -16.07 -8.88
N ILE A 19 -6.88 -16.41 -8.10
CA ILE A 19 -6.12 -15.42 -7.33
C ILE A 19 -5.57 -14.31 -8.25
N ARG A 20 -5.17 -14.66 -9.48
CA ARG A 20 -4.70 -13.70 -10.48
C ARG A 20 -5.77 -12.71 -10.91
N GLN A 21 -7.02 -13.18 -11.02
CA GLN A 21 -8.19 -12.32 -11.30
C GLN A 21 -8.52 -11.42 -10.12
N ALA A 22 -8.45 -11.96 -8.90
CA ALA A 22 -8.71 -11.17 -7.68
C ALA A 22 -7.67 -10.06 -7.45
N ILE A 23 -6.41 -10.28 -7.88
CA ILE A 23 -5.31 -9.30 -7.77
C ILE A 23 -5.30 -8.32 -8.96
N GLY A 24 -6.08 -8.58 -10.02
CA GLY A 24 -6.18 -7.71 -11.20
C GLY A 24 -5.18 -8.00 -12.33
N PHE A 25 -4.46 -9.14 -12.27
CA PHE A 25 -3.54 -9.56 -13.35
C PHE A 25 -4.24 -10.25 -14.53
N GLU A 26 -5.45 -10.77 -14.35
CA GLU A 26 -6.24 -11.38 -15.42
C GLU A 26 -7.66 -10.82 -15.39
N THR A 27 -8.18 -10.44 -16.56
CA THR A 27 -9.54 -9.94 -16.71
C THR A 27 -10.45 -11.08 -17.15
N PRO A 28 -11.47 -11.48 -16.35
CA PRO A 28 -12.48 -12.44 -16.81
C PRO A 28 -13.25 -11.87 -18.01
N GLU A 29 -13.55 -12.74 -18.97
CA GLU A 29 -14.29 -12.38 -20.18
C GLU A 29 -15.69 -11.84 -19.83
N GLY A 30 -16.11 -10.77 -20.48
CA GLY A 30 -17.47 -10.23 -20.42
C GLY A 30 -17.74 -9.15 -19.37
N THR A 31 -16.74 -8.74 -18.57
CA THR A 31 -16.88 -7.63 -17.58
C THR A 31 -15.91 -6.50 -17.91
N ASN A 32 -16.39 -5.26 -17.83
CA ASN A 32 -15.51 -4.09 -17.99
C ASN A 32 -14.71 -3.85 -16.69
N TRP A 33 -13.63 -4.63 -16.51
CA TRP A 33 -12.80 -4.61 -15.33
C TRP A 33 -12.11 -3.27 -15.09
N SER A 34 -11.80 -2.54 -16.15
CA SER A 34 -11.20 -1.22 -16.02
C SER A 34 -12.13 -0.23 -15.29
N LEU A 35 -13.44 -0.36 -15.46
CA LEU A 35 -14.42 0.42 -14.72
C LEU A 35 -14.55 -0.06 -13.27
N VAL A 36 -14.53 -1.37 -13.03
CA VAL A 36 -14.53 -1.94 -11.67
C VAL A 36 -13.30 -1.48 -10.89
N HIS A 37 -12.13 -1.49 -11.51
CA HIS A 37 -10.90 -0.96 -10.90
C HIS A 37 -11.03 0.54 -10.61
N GLY A 38 -11.64 1.32 -11.51
CA GLY A 38 -11.92 2.74 -11.28
C GLY A 38 -12.70 2.97 -9.98
N GLN A 39 -13.78 2.21 -9.78
CA GLN A 39 -14.61 2.29 -8.57
C GLN A 39 -13.84 1.82 -7.32
N GLN A 40 -13.02 0.79 -7.42
CA GLN A 40 -12.19 0.32 -6.31
C GLN A 40 -11.14 1.37 -5.88
N TYR A 41 -10.50 2.02 -6.85
CA TYR A 41 -9.49 3.05 -6.58
C TYR A 41 -10.08 4.38 -6.12
N ALA A 42 -11.35 4.69 -6.44
CA ALA A 42 -12.03 5.89 -5.97
C ALA A 42 -12.02 6.02 -4.43
N VAL A 43 -12.13 4.89 -3.72
CA VAL A 43 -12.08 4.83 -2.25
C VAL A 43 -10.72 5.27 -1.68
N LEU A 44 -9.64 5.26 -2.47
CA LEU A 44 -8.31 5.68 -2.00
C LEU A 44 -8.27 7.16 -1.62
N LYS A 45 -9.02 8.01 -2.30
CA LYS A 45 -9.05 9.46 -2.07
C LYS A 45 -9.53 9.80 -0.66
N ASP A 46 -10.57 9.14 -0.18
CA ASP A 46 -11.23 9.48 1.08
C ASP A 46 -10.31 9.32 2.31
N ARG A 47 -9.29 8.50 2.21
CA ARG A 47 -8.39 8.17 3.33
C ARG A 47 -6.96 8.66 3.15
N VAL A 48 -6.68 9.51 2.14
CA VAL A 48 -5.31 9.99 1.86
C VAL A 48 -4.73 10.70 3.07
N VAL A 49 -5.47 11.64 3.67
CA VAL A 49 -5.01 12.42 4.82
C VAL A 49 -4.68 11.51 6.01
N ALA A 50 -5.56 10.57 6.32
CA ALA A 50 -5.35 9.62 7.41
C ALA A 50 -4.11 8.76 7.17
N ARG A 51 -3.87 8.31 5.92
CA ARG A 51 -2.66 7.55 5.57
C ARG A 51 -1.38 8.38 5.69
N VAL A 52 -1.39 9.63 5.23
CA VAL A 52 -0.25 10.54 5.39
C VAL A 52 0.07 10.75 6.86
N LEU A 53 -0.93 11.07 7.67
CA LEU A 53 -0.78 11.25 9.12
C LEU A 53 -0.25 9.99 9.80
N LEU A 54 -0.75 8.82 9.42
CA LEU A 54 -0.27 7.55 9.95
C LEU A 54 1.23 7.36 9.70
N HIS A 55 1.71 7.65 8.48
CA HIS A 55 3.14 7.55 8.16
C HIS A 55 3.97 8.59 8.93
N LEU A 56 3.49 9.84 9.06
CA LEU A 56 4.21 10.90 9.76
C LEU A 56 4.30 10.64 11.26
N VAL A 57 3.21 10.18 11.89
CA VAL A 57 3.20 9.81 13.31
C VAL A 57 4.13 8.62 13.55
N SER A 58 4.04 7.57 12.73
CA SER A 58 4.95 6.42 12.85
C SER A 58 6.41 6.81 12.68
N PHE A 59 6.72 7.68 11.72
CA PHE A 59 8.05 8.23 11.52
C PHE A 59 8.55 9.01 12.76
N ALA A 60 7.72 9.91 13.29
CA ALA A 60 8.06 10.68 14.48
C ALA A 60 8.34 9.78 15.70
N LEU A 61 7.54 8.72 15.88
CA LEU A 61 7.74 7.75 16.96
C LEU A 61 9.08 7.02 16.81
N VAL A 62 9.40 6.54 15.59
CA VAL A 62 10.69 5.87 15.35
C VAL A 62 11.85 6.82 15.57
N VAL A 63 11.80 8.05 15.05
CA VAL A 63 12.85 9.06 15.26
C VAL A 63 13.02 9.34 16.76
N PHE A 64 11.92 9.53 17.48
CA PHE A 64 11.97 9.78 18.94
C PHE A 64 12.65 8.62 19.70
N THR A 65 12.50 7.39 19.23
CA THR A 65 13.13 6.21 19.83
C THR A 65 14.64 6.20 19.62
N VAL A 66 15.11 6.58 18.40
CA VAL A 66 16.51 6.35 17.99
C VAL A 66 17.35 7.63 17.83
N TYR A 67 16.81 8.81 18.16
CA TYR A 67 17.49 10.09 17.91
C TYR A 67 18.82 10.25 18.64
N GLN A 68 19.05 9.52 19.74
CA GLN A 68 20.31 9.53 20.49
C GLN A 68 21.36 8.57 19.94
N THR A 69 20.96 7.56 19.19
CA THR A 69 21.82 6.49 18.73
C THR A 69 22.15 6.58 17.24
N VAL A 70 21.21 7.03 16.41
CA VAL A 70 21.40 7.17 14.97
C VAL A 70 21.93 8.57 14.63
N PRO A 71 22.96 8.70 13.75
CA PRO A 71 23.48 10.00 13.34
C PRO A 71 22.37 10.90 12.77
N VAL A 72 22.32 12.15 13.22
CA VAL A 72 21.30 13.14 12.82
C VAL A 72 21.24 13.31 11.29
N ALA A 73 22.39 13.29 10.61
CA ALA A 73 22.45 13.39 9.16
C ALA A 73 21.76 12.20 8.46
N ALA A 74 21.91 10.97 9.00
CA ALA A 74 21.24 9.79 8.48
C ALA A 74 19.72 9.85 8.71
N LEU A 75 19.28 10.29 9.91
CA LEU A 75 17.86 10.51 10.21
C LEU A 75 17.24 11.56 9.29
N ALA A 76 17.95 12.67 9.07
CA ALA A 76 17.49 13.75 8.19
C ALA A 76 17.37 13.29 6.74
N ALA A 77 18.37 12.57 6.21
CA ALA A 77 18.36 12.04 4.86
C ALA A 77 17.22 11.02 4.67
N TRP A 78 17.07 10.08 5.63
CA TRP A 78 15.97 9.12 5.62
C TRP A 78 14.61 9.82 5.71
N GLY A 79 14.46 10.79 6.62
CA GLY A 79 13.22 11.55 6.80
C GLY A 79 12.80 12.30 5.54
N LEU A 80 13.74 12.99 4.88
CA LEU A 80 13.48 13.68 3.61
C LEU A 80 13.03 12.69 2.52
N GLY A 81 13.71 11.56 2.39
CA GLY A 81 13.35 10.51 1.44
C GLY A 81 11.96 9.92 1.73
N LEU A 82 11.68 9.60 3.00
CA LEU A 82 10.39 9.04 3.40
C LEU A 82 9.24 10.03 3.18
N ILE A 83 9.39 11.28 3.63
CA ILE A 83 8.37 12.33 3.45
C ILE A 83 8.09 12.54 1.96
N SER A 84 9.14 12.61 1.13
CA SER A 84 8.99 12.73 -0.32
C SER A 84 8.21 11.56 -0.93
N ALA A 85 8.54 10.33 -0.53
CA ALA A 85 7.85 9.12 -1.00
C ALA A 85 6.39 9.09 -0.53
N VAL A 86 6.09 9.50 0.71
CA VAL A 86 4.73 9.60 1.25
C VAL A 86 3.90 10.62 0.48
N LEU A 87 4.44 11.82 0.24
CA LEU A 87 3.74 12.88 -0.50
C LEU A 87 3.52 12.48 -1.97
N TYR A 88 4.51 11.85 -2.59
CA TYR A 88 4.37 11.37 -3.97
C TYR A 88 3.31 10.28 -4.09
N SER A 89 3.29 9.31 -3.16
CA SER A 89 2.27 8.28 -3.08
C SER A 89 0.87 8.89 -2.82
N ALA A 90 0.77 9.90 -1.94
CA ALA A 90 -0.50 10.60 -1.68
C ALA A 90 -1.04 11.31 -2.93
N ARG A 91 -0.16 11.93 -3.73
CA ARG A 91 -0.55 12.51 -5.03
C ARG A 91 -1.06 11.46 -6.01
N ALA A 92 -0.42 10.29 -6.05
CA ALA A 92 -0.88 9.19 -6.89
C ALA A 92 -2.24 8.67 -6.43
N ASP A 93 -2.47 8.53 -5.11
CA ASP A 93 -3.76 8.14 -4.52
C ASP A 93 -4.87 9.13 -4.90
N ILE A 94 -4.61 10.44 -4.86
CA ILE A 94 -5.59 11.48 -5.25
C ILE A 94 -5.90 11.40 -6.75
N ARG A 95 -4.88 11.31 -7.60
CA ARG A 95 -5.05 11.23 -9.06
C ARG A 95 -5.88 10.04 -9.50
N LEU A 96 -5.66 8.88 -8.87
CA LEU A 96 -6.43 7.68 -9.16
C LEU A 96 -7.82 7.73 -8.54
N GLY A 97 -7.96 8.32 -7.35
CA GLY A 97 -9.26 8.50 -6.69
C GLY A 97 -10.19 9.50 -7.37
N ASP A 98 -9.67 10.44 -8.17
CA ASP A 98 -10.49 11.34 -9.00
C ASP A 98 -11.06 10.66 -10.26
N ALA A 99 -10.81 9.36 -10.44
CA ALA A 99 -11.23 8.58 -11.60
C ALA A 99 -12.60 7.88 -11.43
N ASP A 100 -13.51 8.41 -10.64
CA ASP A 100 -14.85 7.83 -10.33
C ASP A 100 -15.64 7.36 -11.55
N SER A 101 -15.40 7.94 -12.71
CA SER A 101 -16.07 7.59 -13.98
C SER A 101 -15.11 7.11 -15.07
N ARG A 102 -13.82 6.96 -14.74
CA ARG A 102 -12.77 6.63 -15.70
C ARG A 102 -12.33 5.17 -15.56
N SER A 103 -12.09 4.53 -16.70
CA SER A 103 -11.39 3.25 -16.72
C SER A 103 -9.93 3.41 -16.30
N ILE A 104 -9.44 2.61 -15.35
CA ILE A 104 -8.04 2.56 -14.94
C ILE A 104 -7.35 1.45 -15.72
N SER A 105 -6.22 1.79 -16.37
CA SER A 105 -5.39 0.85 -17.10
C SER A 105 -4.49 0.03 -16.16
N VAL A 106 -4.05 -1.15 -16.62
CA VAL A 106 -3.08 -1.98 -15.89
C VAL A 106 -1.78 -1.22 -15.62
N THR A 107 -1.30 -0.43 -16.59
CA THR A 107 -0.09 0.38 -16.44
C THR A 107 -0.21 1.45 -15.33
N GLU A 108 -1.40 2.04 -15.14
CA GLU A 108 -1.65 2.97 -14.03
C GLU A 108 -1.63 2.24 -12.69
N MET A 109 -2.17 1.03 -12.62
CA MET A 109 -2.14 0.20 -11.41
C MET A 109 -0.70 -0.22 -11.06
N GLU A 110 0.10 -0.63 -12.04
CA GLU A 110 1.52 -0.97 -11.86
C GLU A 110 2.34 0.24 -11.41
N SER A 111 2.15 1.40 -12.03
CA SER A 111 2.81 2.65 -11.64
C SER A 111 2.46 3.03 -10.20
N HIS A 112 1.20 2.88 -9.79
CA HIS A 112 0.78 3.12 -8.42
C HIS A 112 1.38 2.10 -7.44
N ALA A 113 1.46 0.82 -7.82
CA ALA A 113 2.11 -0.21 -7.01
C ALA A 113 3.61 0.09 -6.83
N LEU A 114 4.29 0.55 -7.88
CA LEU A 114 5.70 0.94 -7.82
C LEU A 114 5.94 2.13 -6.87
N THR A 115 5.09 3.16 -6.91
CA THR A 115 5.20 4.29 -5.98
C THR A 115 4.99 3.87 -4.53
N THR A 116 4.11 2.92 -4.30
CA THR A 116 3.85 2.35 -2.96
C THR A 116 4.99 1.45 -2.50
N ALA A 117 5.60 0.69 -3.41
CA ALA A 117 6.80 -0.09 -3.13
C ALA A 117 7.99 0.81 -2.76
N ALA A 118 8.20 1.91 -3.50
CA ALA A 118 9.25 2.88 -3.17
C ALA A 118 9.08 3.46 -1.75
N LYS A 119 7.86 3.76 -1.34
CA LYS A 119 7.56 4.18 0.04
C LYS A 119 7.85 3.06 1.05
N GLY A 120 7.52 1.81 0.74
CA GLY A 120 7.88 0.65 1.57
C GLY A 120 9.39 0.49 1.71
N ALA A 121 10.13 0.64 0.61
CA ALA A 121 11.60 0.59 0.62
C ALA A 121 12.22 1.68 1.50
N MET A 122 11.63 2.88 1.54
CA MET A 122 12.09 3.93 2.47
C MET A 122 11.87 3.55 3.93
N TRP A 123 10.83 2.79 4.26
CA TRP A 123 10.66 2.22 5.60
C TRP A 123 11.72 1.16 5.90
N SER A 124 12.06 0.28 4.95
CA SER A 124 13.16 -0.68 5.11
C SER A 124 14.49 0.01 5.40
N VAL A 125 14.80 1.11 4.71
CA VAL A 125 16.01 1.92 5.02
C VAL A 125 16.01 2.39 6.47
N GLY A 126 14.88 2.88 6.99
CA GLY A 126 14.77 3.27 8.38
C GLY A 126 15.00 2.12 9.36
N LEU A 127 14.43 0.96 9.09
CA LEU A 127 14.62 -0.24 9.92
C LEU A 127 16.08 -0.73 9.91
N ILE A 128 16.75 -0.66 8.76
CA ILE A 128 18.18 -0.97 8.66
C ILE A 128 19.01 0.03 9.48
N LEU A 129 18.69 1.33 9.43
CA LEU A 129 19.37 2.33 10.28
C LEU A 129 19.18 2.02 11.77
N CYS A 130 17.97 1.65 12.19
CA CYS A 130 17.71 1.23 13.57
C CYS A 130 18.49 -0.03 13.94
N ALA A 131 18.60 -1.00 13.04
CA ALA A 131 19.35 -2.24 13.28
C ALA A 131 20.87 -2.01 13.36
N VAL A 132 21.40 -1.07 12.57
CA VAL A 132 22.84 -0.78 12.52
C VAL A 132 23.32 0.08 13.69
N TYR A 133 22.50 1.06 14.10
CA TYR A 133 22.91 2.08 15.09
C TYR A 133 22.15 2.00 16.42
N GLY A 134 20.93 1.40 16.42
CA GLY A 134 20.07 1.32 17.59
C GLY A 134 20.45 0.17 18.53
N GLN A 135 19.92 0.23 19.75
CA GLN A 135 19.95 -0.89 20.66
C GLN A 135 18.85 -1.90 20.30
N LEU A 136 18.96 -3.13 20.80
CA LEU A 136 17.99 -4.19 20.52
C LEU A 136 16.54 -3.75 20.84
N GLY A 137 16.33 -3.06 21.98
CA GLY A 137 15.01 -2.56 22.37
C GLY A 137 14.43 -1.55 21.39
N ASP A 138 15.27 -0.60 20.92
CA ASP A 138 14.88 0.42 19.95
C ASP A 138 14.54 -0.21 18.60
N THR A 139 15.34 -1.19 18.18
CA THR A 139 15.14 -1.93 16.94
C THR A 139 13.82 -2.70 16.98
N LEU A 140 13.53 -3.43 18.05
CA LEU A 140 12.27 -4.17 18.22
C LEU A 140 11.05 -3.24 18.25
N LEU A 141 11.18 -2.06 18.88
CA LEU A 141 10.10 -1.08 18.89
C LEU A 141 9.86 -0.50 17.49
N ALA A 142 10.92 -0.14 16.76
CA ALA A 142 10.83 0.33 15.37
C ALA A 142 10.16 -0.72 14.47
N TRP A 143 10.50 -1.99 14.62
CA TRP A 143 9.87 -3.12 13.94
C TRP A 143 8.38 -3.25 14.25
N THR A 144 8.02 -3.12 15.53
CA THR A 144 6.62 -3.17 15.96
C THR A 144 5.81 -2.04 15.34
N ILE A 145 6.35 -0.81 15.33
CA ILE A 145 5.72 0.35 14.70
C ILE A 145 5.55 0.11 13.19
N ALA A 146 6.57 -0.41 12.51
CA ALA A 146 6.52 -0.70 11.09
C ALA A 146 5.48 -1.80 10.76
N ALA A 147 5.41 -2.85 11.56
CA ALA A 147 4.41 -3.92 11.40
C ALA A 147 2.98 -3.37 11.55
N MET A 148 2.73 -2.57 12.58
CA MET A 148 1.44 -1.90 12.79
C MET A 148 1.09 -0.96 11.64
N LEU A 149 2.08 -0.22 11.13
CA LEU A 149 1.92 0.65 9.97
C LEU A 149 1.54 -0.15 8.71
N VAL A 150 2.21 -1.28 8.45
CA VAL A 150 1.89 -2.17 7.31
C VAL A 150 0.45 -2.67 7.41
N LEU A 151 0.02 -3.15 8.59
CA LEU A 151 -1.34 -3.62 8.82
C LEU A 151 -2.38 -2.52 8.60
N ALA A 152 -2.18 -1.35 9.22
CA ALA A 152 -3.10 -0.22 9.10
C ALA A 152 -3.15 0.35 7.67
N SER A 153 -1.98 0.43 6.99
CA SER A 153 -1.90 0.88 5.60
C SER A 153 -2.59 -0.10 4.66
N SER A 154 -2.42 -1.40 4.85
CA SER A 154 -3.09 -2.45 4.05
C SER A 154 -4.61 -2.41 4.27
N ALA A 155 -5.08 -2.31 5.52
CA ALA A 155 -6.49 -2.18 5.85
C ALA A 155 -7.12 -0.92 5.24
N SER A 156 -6.38 0.19 5.11
CA SER A 156 -6.86 1.42 4.50
C SER A 156 -6.89 1.40 2.97
N ARG A 157 -6.26 0.39 2.34
CA ARG A 157 -6.13 0.20 0.88
C ARG A 157 -6.77 -1.08 0.38
N TYR A 158 -7.84 -1.53 1.02
CA TYR A 158 -8.53 -2.77 0.60
C TYR A 158 -8.97 -2.77 -0.88
N GLY A 159 -9.21 -1.59 -1.48
CA GLY A 159 -9.52 -1.44 -2.91
C GLY A 159 -8.31 -1.55 -3.86
N ALA A 160 -7.08 -1.56 -3.34
CA ALA A 160 -5.86 -1.63 -4.14
C ALA A 160 -4.91 -2.74 -3.63
N PRO A 161 -5.27 -4.03 -3.78
CA PRO A 161 -4.52 -5.14 -3.18
C PRO A 161 -3.09 -5.24 -3.71
N LEU A 162 -2.85 -5.00 -4.99
CA LEU A 162 -1.51 -5.00 -5.58
C LEU A 162 -0.58 -3.99 -4.89
N SER A 163 -1.05 -2.77 -4.66
CA SER A 163 -0.29 -1.72 -3.98
C SER A 163 -0.04 -2.03 -2.51
N SER A 164 -0.99 -2.69 -1.85
CA SER A 164 -0.82 -3.13 -0.45
C SER A 164 0.26 -4.21 -0.33
N ILE A 165 0.25 -5.20 -1.23
CA ILE A 165 1.26 -6.25 -1.30
C ILE A 165 2.64 -5.65 -1.61
N ALA A 166 2.72 -4.77 -2.62
CA ALA A 166 3.97 -4.10 -3.00
C ALA A 166 4.58 -3.30 -1.84
N PHE A 167 3.75 -2.58 -1.09
CA PHE A 167 4.19 -1.86 0.11
C PHE A 167 4.70 -2.81 1.20
N ALA A 168 3.93 -3.86 1.51
CA ALA A 168 4.27 -4.81 2.57
C ALA A 168 5.57 -5.56 2.25
N CYS A 169 5.71 -6.07 1.02
CA CYS A 169 6.92 -6.75 0.57
C CYS A 169 8.15 -5.82 0.64
N ALA A 170 8.02 -4.60 0.13
CA ALA A 170 9.13 -3.65 0.14
C ALA A 170 9.50 -3.21 1.57
N ALA A 171 8.53 -3.02 2.46
CA ALA A 171 8.78 -2.63 3.86
C ALA A 171 9.41 -3.76 4.68
N SER A 172 9.19 -5.02 4.31
CA SER A 172 9.75 -6.19 5.01
C SER A 172 11.20 -6.55 4.63
N LEU A 173 11.75 -5.92 3.58
CA LEU A 173 13.13 -6.19 3.15
C LEU A 173 14.20 -5.70 4.14
N GLY A 174 13.86 -4.81 5.07
CA GLY A 174 14.77 -4.25 6.08
C GLY A 174 14.86 -5.08 7.36
N GLY A 175 14.28 -6.31 7.38
CA GLY A 175 14.14 -7.12 8.55
C GLY A 175 14.85 -8.45 8.54
#